data_75633dbba143d75876d4109f3911db41
#
_entry.id   75633dbba143d75876d4109f3911db41
#
_cell.length_a   1.000
_cell.length_b   1.000
_cell.length_c   1.000
_cell.angle_alpha   90.00
_cell.angle_beta   90.00
_cell.angle_gamma   90.00
#
_symmetry.space_group_name_H-M   'P 1'
#
loop_
_entity.id
_entity.type
_entity.pdbx_description
1 polymer ?
#
loop_
_entity_poly.entity_id
_entity_poly.type
_entity_poly.pdbx_seq_one_letter_code
_entity_poly.pdbx_strand_id
1 'polypeptide(L)'
;MQKILYIILFFLISFNINAEMIKPDPTISAKEVISIQLKALQINNSPFEDAGIEQTWEFAHPNNRKATGPLNNFIRMLKNPSYSMMIDHMDHKIIPVEEKETTSYYF
;
A
#
# COMPACT_ATOMS: atom_id res chain seq x y z
N MET A 1 25.45 3.74 -37.28
CA MET A 1 25.99 3.69 -35.92
C MET A 1 25.46 4.80 -35.00
N GLN A 2 25.34 6.03 -35.46
CA GLN A 2 24.76 7.12 -34.67
C GLN A 2 23.33 6.90 -34.23
N LYS A 3 22.49 6.25 -35.05
CA LYS A 3 21.07 5.96 -34.73
C LYS A 3 20.90 5.03 -33.54
N ILE A 4 21.82 4.12 -33.31
CA ILE A 4 21.78 3.17 -32.18
C ILE A 4 22.06 3.90 -30.85
N LEU A 5 22.94 4.90 -30.89
CA LEU A 5 23.27 5.71 -29.71
C LEU A 5 22.08 6.54 -29.23
N TYR A 6 21.29 7.08 -30.17
CA TYR A 6 20.10 7.85 -29.81
C TYR A 6 18.99 6.97 -29.19
N ILE A 7 18.83 5.74 -29.64
CA ILE A 7 17.86 4.79 -29.09
C ILE A 7 18.21 4.42 -27.66
N ILE A 8 19.49 4.20 -27.37
CA ILE A 8 19.99 3.87 -26.02
C ILE A 8 19.78 5.06 -25.08
N LEU A 9 20.04 6.27 -25.52
CA LEU A 9 19.82 7.47 -24.73
C LEU A 9 18.34 7.69 -24.41
N PHE A 10 17.45 7.46 -25.36
CA PHE A 10 16.01 7.54 -25.15
C PHE A 10 15.52 6.51 -24.13
N PHE A 11 16.05 5.29 -24.17
CA PHE A 11 15.72 4.23 -23.26
C PHE A 11 16.12 4.56 -21.80
N LEU A 12 17.26 5.24 -21.60
CA LEU A 12 17.73 5.66 -20.29
C LEU A 12 16.85 6.77 -19.67
N ILE A 13 16.22 7.62 -20.46
CA ILE A 13 15.35 8.71 -20.00
C ILE A 13 14.00 8.18 -19.51
N SER A 14 13.56 7.01 -19.99
CA SER A 14 12.24 6.46 -19.65
C SER A 14 12.20 5.72 -18.30
N PHE A 15 13.28 5.71 -17.52
CA PHE A 15 13.35 4.97 -16.24
C PHE A 15 13.10 5.81 -15.00
N ASN A 16 12.58 7.01 -15.11
CA ASN A 16 12.18 7.79 -13.94
C ASN A 16 10.80 7.36 -13.45
N ILE A 17 10.74 6.21 -12.77
CA ILE A 17 9.53 5.76 -12.10
C ILE A 17 9.52 6.39 -10.71
N ASN A 18 8.66 7.37 -10.50
CA ASN A 18 8.38 7.90 -9.17
C ASN A 18 7.46 6.93 -8.43
N ALA A 19 8.05 6.20 -7.50
CA ALA A 19 7.32 5.32 -6.59
C ALA A 19 6.74 6.13 -5.43
N GLU A 20 5.76 7.00 -5.71
CA GLU A 20 5.09 7.78 -4.68
C GLU A 20 3.98 6.98 -4.01
N MET A 21 3.92 7.06 -2.68
CA MET A 21 2.82 6.51 -1.91
C MET A 21 1.54 7.31 -2.16
N ILE A 22 0.42 6.60 -2.25
CA ILE A 22 -0.89 7.24 -2.27
C ILE A 22 -1.15 7.79 -0.87
N LYS A 23 -1.48 9.08 -0.80
CA LYS A 23 -1.73 9.77 0.46
C LYS A 23 -3.23 9.87 0.76
N PRO A 24 -3.62 9.92 2.03
CA PRO A 24 -5.01 10.16 2.40
C PRO A 24 -5.55 11.45 1.78
N ASP A 25 -6.78 11.37 1.28
CA ASP A 25 -7.48 12.49 0.66
C ASP A 25 -8.98 12.34 0.97
N PRO A 26 -9.69 13.43 1.33
CA PRO A 26 -11.10 13.36 1.66
C PRO A 26 -11.99 12.84 0.52
N THR A 27 -11.51 12.89 -0.73
CA THR A 27 -12.24 12.38 -1.89
C THR A 27 -12.18 10.86 -2.03
N ILE A 28 -11.29 10.20 -1.31
CA ILE A 28 -11.14 8.74 -1.34
C ILE A 28 -12.14 8.12 -0.37
N SER A 29 -13.03 7.27 -0.88
CA SER A 29 -14.02 6.58 -0.05
C SER A 29 -13.38 5.54 0.86
N ALA A 30 -14.09 5.15 1.93
CA ALA A 30 -13.62 4.10 2.84
C ALA A 30 -13.35 2.78 2.10
N LYS A 31 -14.21 2.41 1.16
CA LYS A 31 -14.03 1.21 0.33
C LYS A 31 -12.77 1.30 -0.51
N GLU A 32 -12.49 2.46 -1.10
CA GLU A 32 -11.28 2.67 -1.89
C GLU A 32 -10.02 2.58 -1.02
N VAL A 33 -10.07 3.14 0.20
CA VAL A 33 -8.96 3.02 1.15
C VAL A 33 -8.62 1.55 1.41
N ILE A 34 -9.61 0.75 1.75
CA ILE A 34 -9.42 -0.68 1.99
C ILE A 34 -8.86 -1.38 0.74
N SER A 35 -9.38 -1.03 -0.42
CA SER A 35 -8.90 -1.58 -1.70
C SER A 35 -7.43 -1.23 -1.95
N ILE A 36 -7.03 0.01 -1.70
CA ILE A 36 -5.63 0.45 -1.84
C ILE A 36 -4.73 -0.36 -0.90
N GLN A 37 -5.12 -0.50 0.35
CA GLN A 37 -4.34 -1.24 1.35
C GLN A 37 -4.19 -2.72 0.96
N LEU A 38 -5.28 -3.38 0.62
CA LEU A 38 -5.25 -4.80 0.27
C LEU A 38 -4.48 -5.07 -1.01
N LYS A 39 -4.65 -4.25 -2.03
CA LYS A 39 -3.89 -4.37 -3.28
C LYS A 39 -2.40 -4.16 -3.06
N ALA A 40 -2.03 -3.19 -2.23
CA ALA A 40 -0.63 -2.95 -1.89
C ALA A 40 -0.01 -4.16 -1.17
N LEU A 41 -0.75 -4.78 -0.25
CA LEU A 41 -0.29 -5.95 0.48
C LEU A 41 -0.16 -7.19 -0.42
N GLN A 42 -0.93 -7.29 -1.51
CA GLN A 42 -0.79 -8.39 -2.47
C GLN A 42 0.57 -8.45 -3.13
N ILE A 43 1.20 -7.30 -3.32
CA ILE A 43 2.53 -7.18 -3.93
C ILE A 43 3.41 -6.35 -2.99
N ASN A 44 3.64 -6.89 -1.80
CA ASN A 44 4.24 -6.14 -0.70
C ASN A 44 5.59 -5.51 -1.04
N ASN A 45 6.43 -6.21 -1.80
CA ASN A 45 7.79 -5.74 -2.09
C ASN A 45 7.90 -4.98 -3.43
N SER A 46 6.82 -4.41 -3.91
CA SER A 46 6.83 -3.59 -5.12
C SER A 46 6.31 -2.19 -4.81
N PRO A 47 7.02 -1.14 -5.20
CA PRO A 47 8.27 -1.11 -5.98
C PRO A 47 9.54 -1.30 -5.14
N PHE A 48 9.45 -1.39 -3.83
CA PHE A 48 10.57 -1.64 -2.93
C PHE A 48 10.13 -2.55 -1.77
N GLU A 49 11.10 -3.03 -1.00
CA GLU A 49 10.84 -3.93 0.13
C GLU A 49 9.86 -3.29 1.13
N ASP A 50 8.79 -4.04 1.46
CA ASP A 50 7.73 -3.61 2.39
C ASP A 50 6.93 -2.37 1.94
N ALA A 51 6.99 -2.03 0.65
CA ALA A 51 6.20 -0.91 0.12
C ALA A 51 4.70 -1.07 0.36
N GLY A 52 4.19 -2.29 0.28
CA GLY A 52 2.78 -2.58 0.55
C GLY A 52 2.38 -2.30 1.98
N ILE A 53 3.21 -2.68 2.93
CA ILE A 53 3.01 -2.39 4.35
C ILE A 53 3.08 -0.88 4.60
N GLU A 54 4.02 -0.19 3.99
CA GLU A 54 4.14 1.26 4.10
C GLU A 54 2.92 1.98 3.53
N GLN A 55 2.41 1.54 2.38
CA GLN A 55 1.17 2.08 1.80
C GLN A 55 -0.03 1.86 2.72
N THR A 56 -0.12 0.70 3.35
CA THR A 56 -1.15 0.39 4.34
C THR A 56 -1.04 1.33 5.54
N TRP A 57 0.17 1.60 5.99
CA TRP A 57 0.45 2.54 7.08
C TRP A 57 -0.01 3.97 6.78
N GLU A 58 0.15 4.42 5.55
CA GLU A 58 -0.28 5.78 5.15
C GLU A 58 -1.77 6.02 5.42
N PHE A 59 -2.60 4.99 5.29
CA PHE A 59 -4.04 5.08 5.53
C PHE A 59 -4.48 4.60 6.90
N ALA A 60 -3.55 4.20 7.77
CA ALA A 60 -3.89 3.76 9.11
C ALA A 60 -4.47 4.92 9.94
N HIS A 61 -5.53 4.63 10.68
CA HIS A 61 -6.14 5.64 11.56
C HIS A 61 -5.12 6.15 12.58
N PRO A 62 -5.16 7.46 12.94
CA PRO A 62 -4.20 8.03 13.89
C PRO A 62 -4.11 7.28 15.22
N ASN A 63 -5.22 6.79 15.76
CA ASN A 63 -5.21 5.99 16.98
C ASN A 63 -4.49 4.66 16.81
N ASN A 64 -4.66 4.04 15.64
CA ASN A 64 -3.96 2.81 15.31
C ASN A 64 -2.44 3.05 15.14
N ARG A 65 -2.07 4.15 14.52
CA ARG A 65 -0.65 4.54 14.41
C ARG A 65 0.01 4.75 15.77
N LYS A 66 -0.70 5.34 16.72
CA LYS A 66 -0.21 5.51 18.10
C LYS A 66 0.01 4.17 18.78
N ALA A 67 -0.90 3.23 18.58
CA ALA A 67 -0.84 1.91 19.22
C ALA A 67 0.22 1.00 18.60
N THR A 68 0.46 1.10 17.29
CA THR A 68 1.27 0.15 16.51
C THR A 68 2.55 0.74 15.94
N GLY A 69 2.71 2.06 15.99
CA GLY A 69 3.87 2.75 15.45
C GLY A 69 5.09 2.77 16.35
N PRO A 70 6.21 3.25 15.86
CA PRO A 70 6.41 3.80 14.52
C PRO A 70 6.36 2.75 13.40
N LEU A 71 6.55 3.16 12.17
CA LEU A 71 6.42 2.29 10.97
C LEU A 71 7.16 0.95 11.12
N ASN A 72 8.38 0.97 11.65
CA ASN A 72 9.14 -0.27 11.85
C ASN A 72 8.44 -1.28 12.75
N ASN A 73 7.73 -0.81 13.77
CA ASN A 73 6.95 -1.67 14.65
C ASN A 73 5.71 -2.22 13.92
N PHE A 74 5.07 -1.38 13.11
CA PHE A 74 3.95 -1.79 12.28
C PHE A 74 4.37 -2.87 11.26
N ILE A 75 5.52 -2.70 10.63
CA ILE A 75 6.09 -3.71 9.72
C ILE A 75 6.30 -5.04 10.45
N ARG A 76 6.91 -5.02 11.62
CA ARG A 76 7.11 -6.23 12.42
C ARG A 76 5.80 -6.89 12.83
N MET A 77 4.81 -6.08 13.18
CA MET A 77 3.48 -6.59 13.53
C MET A 77 2.84 -7.32 12.36
N LEU A 78 2.85 -6.75 11.16
CA LEU A 78 2.26 -7.39 10.00
C LEU A 78 3.02 -8.65 9.55
N LYS A 79 4.31 -8.74 9.85
CA LYS A 79 5.11 -9.95 9.59
C LYS A 79 4.96 -11.02 10.68
N ASN A 80 4.30 -10.70 11.76
CA ASN A 80 3.98 -11.65 12.83
C ASN A 80 3.03 -12.74 12.30
N PRO A 81 3.10 -13.98 12.80
CA PRO A 81 2.23 -15.07 12.36
C PRO A 81 0.73 -14.76 12.39
N SER A 82 0.28 -13.89 13.29
CA SER A 82 -1.13 -13.49 13.38
C SER A 82 -1.62 -12.68 12.18
N TYR A 83 -0.74 -11.98 11.48
CA TYR A 83 -1.09 -11.08 10.38
C TYR A 83 -0.39 -11.40 9.06
N SER A 84 0.64 -12.23 9.07
CA SER A 84 1.47 -12.47 7.90
C SER A 84 0.73 -13.06 6.70
N MET A 85 -0.44 -13.66 6.94
CA MET A 85 -1.29 -14.18 5.87
C MET A 85 -1.76 -13.10 4.90
N MET A 86 -1.72 -11.84 5.29
CA MET A 86 -2.14 -10.71 4.45
C MET A 86 -1.06 -10.29 3.46
N ILE A 87 0.20 -10.58 3.78
CA ILE A 87 1.35 -10.22 2.94
C ILE A 87 1.41 -11.17 1.74
N ASP A 88 1.46 -10.59 0.55
CA ASP A 88 1.51 -11.34 -0.72
C ASP A 88 0.35 -12.31 -0.91
N HIS A 89 -0.81 -11.99 -0.33
CA HIS A 89 -2.00 -12.83 -0.50
C HIS A 89 -2.45 -12.84 -1.97
N MET A 90 -3.04 -13.96 -2.39
CA MET A 90 -3.41 -14.15 -3.79
C MET A 90 -4.71 -13.46 -4.17
N ASP A 91 -5.69 -13.48 -3.28
CA ASP A 91 -7.00 -12.93 -3.57
C ASP A 91 -7.68 -12.43 -2.30
N HIS A 92 -8.61 -11.48 -2.47
CA HIS A 92 -9.44 -10.98 -1.40
C HIS A 92 -10.79 -10.51 -1.96
N LYS A 93 -11.75 -10.40 -1.07
CA LYS A 93 -13.07 -9.89 -1.39
C LYS A 93 -13.50 -8.88 -0.33
N ILE A 94 -13.93 -7.71 -0.79
CA ILE A 94 -14.46 -6.67 0.08
C ILE A 94 -15.97 -6.79 0.07
N ILE A 95 -16.53 -7.17 1.21
CA ILE A 95 -17.99 -7.34 1.34
C ILE A 95 -18.51 -6.19 2.17
N PRO A 96 -19.40 -5.35 1.61
CA PRO A 96 -20.04 -4.30 2.40
C PRO A 96 -20.95 -4.93 3.44
N VAL A 97 -20.83 -4.45 4.68
CA VAL A 97 -21.75 -4.79 5.75
C VAL A 97 -22.72 -3.64 5.95
N GLU A 98 -23.90 -3.95 6.53
CA GLU A 98 -24.90 -2.93 6.81
C GLU A 98 -24.32 -1.86 7.74
N GLU A 99 -24.27 -0.61 7.25
CA GLU A 99 -23.69 0.49 7.99
C GLU A 99 -24.66 1.03 9.04
N LYS A 100 -24.18 1.08 10.27
CA LYS A 100 -24.72 2.01 11.25
C LYS A 100 -23.90 3.29 11.17
N GLU A 101 -24.52 4.45 11.41
CA GLU A 101 -23.94 5.79 11.26
C GLU A 101 -22.56 5.98 11.93
N THR A 102 -22.18 5.11 12.83
CA THR A 102 -20.94 5.20 13.59
C THR A 102 -19.89 4.18 13.19
N THR A 103 -20.11 3.43 12.11
CA THR A 103 -19.17 2.37 11.71
C THR A 103 -17.98 2.98 11.00
N SER A 104 -16.81 2.81 11.60
CA SER A 104 -15.54 3.20 11.02
C SER A 104 -14.79 1.96 10.57
N TYR A 105 -14.28 1.97 9.33
CA TYR A 105 -13.50 0.88 8.79
C TYR A 105 -12.04 1.17 8.99
N TYR A 106 -11.38 0.39 9.85
CA TYR A 106 -9.94 0.49 10.09
C TYR A 106 -9.27 -0.82 9.76
N PHE A 107 -8.12 -0.65 9.24
CA PHE A 107 -7.17 -1.74 9.19
C PHE A 107 -6.30 -1.74 10.44
#